data_e63f0ae6bfedb9cbcf13ca761a3e4c51
#
_entry.id   e63f0ae6bfedb9cbcf13ca761a3e4c51
#
_cell.length_a   1.000
_cell.length_b   1.000
_cell.length_c   1.000
_cell.angle_alpha   90.00
_cell.angle_beta   90.00
_cell.angle_gamma   90.00
#
_symmetry.space_group_name_H-M   'P 1'
#
loop_
_entity.id
_entity.type
_entity.pdbx_description
1 polymer ?
#
loop_
_entity_poly.entity_id
_entity_poly.type
_entity_poly.pdbx_seq_one_letter_code
_entity_poly.pdbx_strand_id
1 'polypeptide(L)'
;MEYIDLTYKLKNEIPEYPGDPKTKLDYFKKADETDSSTLFKLETGLHTGTHMDSPFHYIINGKKISQLPLKNFIGKASINYVESKSKEILVKNCNLKNSKEKIAIIITGWSKYFGSDKYFYENPYLSDELTELIIEKNFKGIAIDTCSVDKYGKDTNHKKLLENNVWIVENISNCDNLNKTSYSSFFIPLNIEAEASPVRAFLKKD
;
A
#
# COMPACT_ATOMS: atom_id res chain seq x y z
N MET A 1 6.10 21.10 12.10
CA MET A 1 5.31 19.92 11.71
C MET A 1 6.24 19.03 10.89
N GLU A 2 6.33 17.75 11.24
CA GLU A 2 7.17 16.79 10.54
C GLU A 2 6.28 15.84 9.74
N TYR A 3 6.61 15.66 8.45
CA TYR A 3 5.93 14.72 7.56
C TYR A 3 6.91 13.65 7.10
N ILE A 4 6.46 12.41 7.04
CA ILE A 4 7.24 11.26 6.60
C ILE A 4 6.56 10.68 5.38
N ASP A 5 7.21 10.76 4.23
CA ASP A 5 6.71 10.23 2.96
C ASP A 5 6.99 8.72 2.88
N LEU A 6 5.94 7.94 2.75
CA LEU A 6 6.00 6.48 2.65
C LEU A 6 5.91 5.97 1.20
N THR A 7 6.02 6.87 0.22
CA THR A 7 5.72 6.57 -1.18
C THR A 7 6.96 6.28 -1.99
N TYR A 8 6.99 5.19 -2.75
CA TYR A 8 7.98 5.00 -3.82
C TYR A 8 7.71 5.99 -4.96
N LYS A 9 8.79 6.59 -5.47
CA LYS A 9 8.71 7.50 -6.60
C LYS A 9 8.35 6.75 -7.88
N LEU A 10 7.25 7.15 -8.55
CA LEU A 10 6.94 6.68 -9.88
C LEU A 10 7.93 7.23 -10.89
N LYS A 11 8.56 6.36 -11.64
CA LYS A 11 9.57 6.66 -12.67
C LYS A 11 9.65 5.53 -13.67
N ASN A 12 10.30 5.76 -14.80
CA ASN A 12 10.66 4.67 -15.71
C ASN A 12 11.47 3.59 -14.95
N GLU A 13 11.26 2.33 -15.32
CA GLU A 13 11.95 1.18 -14.72
C GLU A 13 11.68 1.01 -13.20
N ILE A 14 10.58 1.56 -12.68
CA ILE A 14 10.16 1.19 -11.34
C ILE A 14 9.84 -0.31 -11.34
N PRO A 15 10.26 -1.08 -10.33
CA PRO A 15 9.90 -2.48 -10.24
C PRO A 15 8.38 -2.68 -10.15
N GLU A 16 7.82 -3.48 -11.05
CA GLU A 16 6.42 -3.91 -11.04
C GLU A 16 6.30 -5.37 -10.60
N TYR A 17 5.11 -5.75 -10.16
CA TYR A 17 4.80 -7.13 -9.85
C TYR A 17 4.98 -8.02 -11.12
N PRO A 18 5.51 -9.25 -10.99
CA PRO A 18 5.73 -10.12 -12.14
C PRO A 18 4.48 -10.35 -12.98
N GLY A 19 4.52 -9.91 -14.25
CA GLY A 19 3.40 -10.01 -15.19
C GLY A 19 2.59 -8.73 -15.38
N ASP A 20 2.78 -7.72 -14.54
CA ASP A 20 2.07 -6.45 -14.65
C ASP A 20 2.61 -5.53 -15.76
N PRO A 21 1.79 -4.60 -16.26
CA PRO A 21 2.20 -3.63 -17.25
C PRO A 21 3.39 -2.77 -16.80
N LYS A 22 4.32 -2.53 -17.71
CA LYS A 22 5.49 -1.68 -17.46
C LYS A 22 5.11 -0.20 -17.38
N THR A 23 5.73 0.49 -16.45
CA THR A 23 5.58 1.94 -16.30
C THR A 23 6.40 2.68 -17.34
N LYS A 24 5.75 3.62 -18.02
CA LYS A 24 6.36 4.56 -18.96
C LYS A 24 6.01 5.99 -18.58
N LEU A 25 7.03 6.79 -18.35
CA LEU A 25 6.93 8.21 -18.06
C LEU A 25 7.77 8.96 -19.09
N ASP A 26 7.15 9.40 -20.15
CA ASP A 26 7.80 9.98 -21.31
C ASP A 26 7.41 11.45 -21.51
N TYR A 27 8.30 12.21 -22.12
CA TYR A 27 7.95 13.54 -22.59
C TYR A 27 6.89 13.41 -23.70
N PHE A 28 5.71 13.99 -23.49
CA PHE A 28 4.78 14.26 -24.58
C PHE A 28 5.26 15.49 -25.36
N LYS A 29 5.79 16.51 -24.65
CA LYS A 29 6.55 17.62 -25.20
C LYS A 29 7.56 18.14 -24.18
N LYS A 30 8.63 18.77 -24.65
CA LYS A 30 9.70 19.28 -23.81
C LYS A 30 9.93 20.75 -24.12
N ALA A 31 10.01 21.57 -23.07
CA ALA A 31 10.33 22.98 -23.23
C ALA A 31 11.71 23.15 -23.89
N ASP A 32 11.76 23.96 -24.92
CA ASP A 32 12.96 24.39 -25.66
C ASP A 32 12.70 25.78 -26.27
N GLU A 33 13.47 26.18 -27.29
CA GLU A 33 13.32 27.48 -27.97
C GLU A 33 11.98 27.63 -28.73
N THR A 34 11.33 26.50 -29.06
CA THR A 34 10.07 26.44 -29.85
C THR A 34 8.84 26.17 -28.98
N ASP A 35 8.99 25.54 -27.84
CA ASP A 35 7.92 25.14 -26.94
C ASP A 35 8.15 25.69 -25.52
N SER A 36 7.19 26.47 -25.03
CA SER A 36 7.28 27.13 -23.73
C SER A 36 6.97 26.26 -22.52
N SER A 37 6.55 24.99 -22.73
CA SER A 37 6.11 24.11 -21.65
C SER A 37 6.56 22.66 -21.79
N THR A 38 6.76 22.03 -20.67
CA THR A 38 7.05 20.60 -20.58
C THR A 38 5.78 19.84 -20.18
N LEU A 39 5.47 18.76 -20.92
CA LEU A 39 4.35 17.88 -20.62
C LEU A 39 4.83 16.43 -20.66
N PHE A 40 4.49 15.67 -19.61
CA PHE A 40 4.72 14.23 -19.57
C PHE A 40 3.43 13.44 -19.82
N LYS A 41 3.57 12.26 -20.40
CA LYS A 41 2.56 11.21 -20.45
C LYS A 41 3.00 10.09 -19.49
N LEU A 42 2.07 9.66 -18.63
CA LEU A 42 2.24 8.49 -17.77
C LEU A 42 1.35 7.36 -18.29
N GLU A 43 1.95 6.18 -18.48
CA GLU A 43 1.27 4.91 -18.72
C GLU A 43 1.79 3.91 -17.70
N THR A 44 0.90 3.32 -16.89
CA THR A 44 1.31 2.45 -15.77
C THR A 44 0.20 1.49 -15.38
N GLY A 45 0.56 0.34 -14.84
CA GLY A 45 -0.36 -0.49 -14.07
C GLY A 45 -0.79 0.23 -12.78
N LEU A 46 -2.00 -0.03 -12.31
CA LEU A 46 -2.52 0.66 -11.11
C LEU A 46 -1.94 0.07 -9.81
N HIS A 47 -1.35 -1.13 -9.88
CA HIS A 47 -0.63 -1.79 -8.78
C HIS A 47 0.88 -1.49 -8.78
N THR A 48 1.31 -0.41 -9.42
CA THR A 48 2.72 -0.03 -9.52
C THR A 48 3.16 0.85 -8.36
N GLY A 49 4.32 0.51 -7.78
CA GLY A 49 4.88 1.25 -6.64
C GLY A 49 3.96 1.22 -5.42
N THR A 50 3.92 2.30 -4.65
CA THR A 50 2.99 2.41 -3.51
C THR A 50 1.58 2.67 -4.03
N HIS A 51 0.68 1.73 -3.84
CA HIS A 51 -0.68 1.76 -4.38
C HIS A 51 -1.70 1.27 -3.36
N MET A 52 -2.96 1.50 -3.65
CA MET A 52 -4.10 1.05 -2.85
C MET A 52 -5.01 0.18 -3.70
N ASP A 53 -5.45 -0.95 -3.10
CA ASP A 53 -6.47 -1.83 -3.64
C ASP A 53 -7.82 -1.54 -3.02
N SER A 54 -8.85 -1.60 -3.86
CA SER A 54 -10.25 -1.51 -3.47
C SER A 54 -10.96 -2.85 -3.64
N PRO A 55 -12.16 -3.03 -3.05
CA PRO A 55 -12.95 -4.26 -3.20
C PRO A 55 -13.08 -4.76 -4.63
N PHE A 56 -13.17 -3.86 -5.62
CA PHE A 56 -13.32 -4.25 -7.03
C PHE A 56 -12.15 -5.05 -7.59
N HIS A 57 -10.98 -5.06 -6.90
CA HIS A 57 -9.82 -5.85 -7.35
C HIS A 57 -10.12 -7.36 -7.38
N TYR A 58 -10.83 -7.87 -6.39
CA TYR A 58 -11.16 -9.31 -6.30
C TYR A 58 -12.65 -9.61 -6.28
N ILE A 59 -13.49 -8.62 -5.97
CA ILE A 59 -14.92 -8.82 -5.76
C ILE A 59 -15.70 -8.30 -6.95
N ILE A 60 -16.36 -9.19 -7.68
CA ILE A 60 -17.27 -8.81 -8.76
C ILE A 60 -18.33 -7.85 -8.17
N ASN A 61 -18.50 -6.68 -8.79
CA ASN A 61 -19.34 -5.59 -8.29
C ASN A 61 -18.88 -4.97 -6.95
N GLY A 62 -17.64 -5.23 -6.53
CA GLY A 62 -17.00 -4.54 -5.41
C GLY A 62 -16.88 -3.04 -5.67
N LYS A 63 -16.68 -2.26 -4.62
CA LYS A 63 -16.48 -0.81 -4.74
C LYS A 63 -15.15 -0.51 -5.41
N LYS A 64 -15.19 0.39 -6.39
CA LYS A 64 -14.02 1.01 -7.00
C LYS A 64 -13.40 2.05 -6.07
N ILE A 65 -12.17 2.48 -6.34
CA ILE A 65 -11.47 3.53 -5.57
C ILE A 65 -12.33 4.79 -5.39
N SER A 66 -12.91 5.31 -6.48
CA SER A 66 -13.76 6.51 -6.46
C SER A 66 -15.02 6.39 -5.61
N GLN A 67 -15.45 5.18 -5.28
CA GLN A 67 -16.63 4.90 -4.48
C GLN A 67 -16.33 4.73 -2.97
N LEU A 68 -15.05 4.69 -2.60
CA LEU A 68 -14.65 4.62 -1.20
C LEU A 68 -14.68 6.02 -0.56
N PRO A 69 -15.25 6.17 0.64
CA PRO A 69 -15.31 7.48 1.29
C PRO A 69 -13.92 8.01 1.65
N LEU A 70 -13.60 9.24 1.28
CA LEU A 70 -12.32 9.90 1.55
C LEU A 70 -11.88 9.81 3.02
N LYS A 71 -12.86 9.91 3.96
CA LYS A 71 -12.60 9.79 5.41
C LYS A 71 -12.03 8.43 5.83
N ASN A 72 -12.08 7.40 4.98
CA ASN A 72 -11.51 6.09 5.28
C ASN A 72 -10.00 6.08 5.06
N PHE A 73 -9.46 6.98 4.25
CA PHE A 73 -8.04 7.05 3.90
C PHE A 73 -7.21 7.89 4.87
N ILE A 74 -7.86 8.53 5.84
CA ILE A 74 -7.24 9.46 6.78
C ILE A 74 -7.60 9.04 8.20
N GLY A 75 -6.61 9.04 9.09
CA GLY A 75 -6.82 8.76 10.50
C GLY A 75 -5.54 8.46 11.24
N LYS A 76 -5.67 8.23 12.53
CA LYS A 76 -4.55 7.73 13.33
C LYS A 76 -4.27 6.29 12.98
N ALA A 77 -2.98 5.94 12.88
CA ALA A 77 -2.53 4.61 12.52
C ALA A 77 -1.84 3.90 13.69
N SER A 78 -2.13 2.60 13.82
CA SER A 78 -1.36 1.69 14.67
C SER A 78 -0.11 1.26 13.91
N ILE A 79 1.06 1.62 14.40
CA ILE A 79 2.36 1.22 13.82
C ILE A 79 2.81 -0.09 14.44
N ASN A 80 3.06 -1.09 13.59
CA ASN A 80 3.44 -2.44 14.01
C ASN A 80 4.73 -2.86 13.32
N TYR A 81 5.83 -2.88 14.06
CA TYR A 81 7.09 -3.47 13.61
C TYR A 81 7.07 -4.97 13.85
N VAL A 82 7.27 -5.72 12.78
CA VAL A 82 7.26 -7.17 12.80
C VAL A 82 8.68 -7.70 12.75
N GLU A 83 9.21 -8.07 13.90
CA GLU A 83 10.44 -8.85 14.01
C GLU A 83 10.09 -10.34 13.84
N SER A 84 9.95 -10.80 12.61
CA SER A 84 9.67 -12.22 12.36
C SER A 84 10.80 -12.87 11.59
N LYS A 85 11.29 -13.99 12.11
CA LYS A 85 12.15 -14.93 11.37
C LYS A 85 11.33 -15.74 10.35
N SER A 86 10.01 -15.81 10.53
CA SER A 86 9.04 -16.43 9.64
C SER A 86 8.55 -15.41 8.62
N LYS A 87 8.28 -15.86 7.40
CA LYS A 87 7.60 -15.02 6.40
C LYS A 87 6.13 -14.78 6.75
N GLU A 88 5.53 -15.63 7.54
CA GLU A 88 4.16 -15.50 8.01
C GLU A 88 4.06 -14.58 9.21
N ILE A 89 3.25 -13.52 9.08
CA ILE A 89 3.03 -12.50 10.09
C ILE A 89 1.85 -12.93 10.96
N LEU A 90 2.14 -13.31 12.20
CA LEU A 90 1.14 -13.82 13.13
C LEU A 90 0.55 -12.70 14.00
N VAL A 91 -0.61 -12.95 14.59
CA VAL A 91 -1.27 -12.04 15.55
C VAL A 91 -0.32 -11.55 16.66
N LYS A 92 0.52 -12.43 17.20
CA LYS A 92 1.48 -12.08 18.26
C LYS A 92 2.59 -11.12 17.84
N ASN A 93 2.80 -10.97 16.53
CA ASN A 93 3.81 -10.05 15.97
C ASN A 93 3.30 -8.60 15.90
N CYS A 94 1.99 -8.38 16.06
CA CYS A 94 1.34 -7.09 15.92
C CYS A 94 0.57 -6.71 17.19
N ASN A 95 0.52 -5.42 17.53
CA ASN A 95 -0.28 -4.93 18.64
C ASN A 95 -1.69 -4.46 18.18
N LEU A 96 -2.31 -5.16 17.23
CA LEU A 96 -3.61 -4.79 16.67
C LEU A 96 -4.78 -5.17 17.59
N LYS A 97 -4.62 -6.22 18.40
CA LYS A 97 -5.66 -6.71 19.31
C LYS A 97 -6.17 -5.63 20.26
N ASN A 98 -5.27 -4.78 20.75
CA ASN A 98 -5.55 -3.72 21.71
C ASN A 98 -5.59 -2.32 21.06
N SER A 99 -5.48 -2.23 19.75
CA SER A 99 -5.48 -0.94 19.04
C SER A 99 -6.86 -0.28 19.09
N LYS A 100 -6.86 1.03 19.35
CA LYS A 100 -8.03 1.90 19.18
C LYS A 100 -8.10 2.49 17.77
N GLU A 101 -6.98 2.46 17.06
CA GLU A 101 -6.85 3.01 15.72
C GLU A 101 -7.48 2.06 14.69
N LYS A 102 -7.94 2.64 13.58
CA LYS A 102 -8.67 1.91 12.54
C LYS A 102 -7.89 1.80 11.23
N ILE A 103 -6.65 2.23 11.22
CA ILE A 103 -5.68 2.02 10.13
C ILE A 103 -4.48 1.31 10.75
N ALA A 104 -4.06 0.20 10.15
CA ALA A 104 -2.88 -0.54 10.59
C ALA A 104 -1.72 -0.32 9.60
N ILE A 105 -0.54 -0.04 10.11
CA ILE A 105 0.70 -0.03 9.33
C ILE A 105 1.56 -1.17 9.85
N ILE A 106 1.91 -2.10 8.96
CA ILE A 106 2.69 -3.30 9.24
C ILE A 106 4.04 -3.15 8.55
N ILE A 107 5.11 -3.13 9.32
CA ILE A 107 6.47 -2.88 8.86
C ILE A 107 7.30 -4.13 9.13
N THR A 108 7.75 -4.76 8.07
CA THR A 108 8.52 -6.01 8.10
C THR A 108 10.02 -5.77 7.82
N GLY A 109 10.38 -4.57 7.37
CA GLY A 109 11.70 -4.25 6.86
C GLY A 109 12.00 -4.91 5.50
N TRP A 110 10.95 -5.36 4.79
CA TRP A 110 11.10 -6.02 3.50
C TRP A 110 11.36 -5.05 2.36
N SER A 111 10.99 -3.78 2.53
CA SER A 111 11.23 -2.70 1.57
C SER A 111 12.69 -2.59 1.10
N LYS A 112 13.66 -3.02 1.91
CA LYS A 112 15.09 -3.09 1.54
C LYS A 112 15.41 -4.00 0.34
N TYR A 113 14.51 -4.92 0.01
CA TYR A 113 14.65 -5.82 -1.15
C TYR A 113 13.91 -5.32 -2.39
N PHE A 114 13.25 -4.15 -2.32
CA PHE A 114 12.48 -3.60 -3.43
C PHE A 114 13.31 -3.56 -4.72
N GLY A 115 12.75 -4.12 -5.79
CA GLY A 115 13.41 -4.25 -7.09
C GLY A 115 14.20 -5.53 -7.32
N SER A 116 14.26 -6.43 -6.33
CA SER A 116 14.83 -7.77 -6.51
C SER A 116 13.75 -8.83 -6.68
N ASP A 117 14.06 -9.95 -7.34
CA ASP A 117 13.16 -11.10 -7.45
C ASP A 117 12.70 -11.59 -6.08
N LYS A 118 13.60 -11.57 -5.11
CA LYS A 118 13.30 -11.93 -3.72
C LYS A 118 12.15 -11.11 -3.15
N TYR A 119 12.04 -9.83 -3.51
CA TYR A 119 10.98 -8.94 -3.03
C TYR A 119 9.60 -9.49 -3.35
N PHE A 120 9.44 -9.99 -4.57
CA PHE A 120 8.15 -10.47 -5.07
C PHE A 120 7.85 -11.93 -4.72
N TYR A 121 8.87 -12.81 -4.80
CA TYR A 121 8.65 -14.26 -4.66
C TYR A 121 8.77 -14.75 -3.23
N GLU A 122 9.34 -13.96 -2.33
CA GLU A 122 9.64 -14.40 -0.97
C GLU A 122 9.08 -13.48 0.11
N ASN A 123 8.15 -12.59 -0.24
CA ASN A 123 7.60 -11.58 0.66
C ASN A 123 6.99 -12.18 1.95
N PRO A 124 7.13 -11.48 3.09
CA PRO A 124 6.28 -11.73 4.25
C PRO A 124 4.79 -11.48 3.91
N TYR A 125 3.92 -12.24 4.55
CA TYR A 125 2.47 -12.23 4.31
C TYR A 125 1.68 -12.41 5.63
N LEU A 126 0.42 -12.01 5.65
CA LEU A 126 -0.43 -12.14 6.83
C LEU A 126 -0.85 -13.60 7.05
N SER A 127 -0.92 -14.03 8.31
CA SER A 127 -1.61 -15.27 8.64
C SER A 127 -3.12 -15.10 8.53
N ASP A 128 -3.84 -16.19 8.36
CA ASP A 128 -5.31 -16.19 8.32
C ASP A 128 -5.90 -15.56 9.59
N GLU A 129 -5.37 -15.91 10.77
CA GLU A 129 -5.84 -15.39 12.05
C GLU A 129 -5.59 -13.88 12.20
N LEU A 130 -4.49 -13.37 11.64
CA LEU A 130 -4.22 -11.92 11.65
C LEU A 130 -5.20 -11.18 10.74
N THR A 131 -5.47 -11.75 9.58
CA THR A 131 -6.46 -11.21 8.63
C THR A 131 -7.85 -11.18 9.27
N GLU A 132 -8.27 -12.26 9.93
CA GLU A 132 -9.54 -12.33 10.64
C GLU A 132 -9.62 -11.30 11.79
N LEU A 133 -8.54 -11.15 12.57
CA LEU A 133 -8.46 -10.13 13.62
C LEU A 133 -8.64 -8.71 13.07
N ILE A 134 -8.01 -8.38 11.93
CA ILE A 134 -8.15 -7.07 11.27
C ILE A 134 -9.63 -6.82 10.92
N ILE A 135 -10.30 -7.81 10.37
CA ILE A 135 -11.72 -7.74 10.01
C ILE A 135 -12.61 -7.59 11.27
N GLU A 136 -12.45 -8.47 12.27
CA GLU A 136 -13.21 -8.45 13.52
C GLU A 136 -13.09 -7.12 14.26
N LYS A 137 -11.91 -6.51 14.24
CA LYS A 137 -11.62 -5.21 14.86
C LYS A 137 -12.12 -4.02 14.04
N ASN A 138 -12.75 -4.27 12.89
CA ASN A 138 -13.26 -3.25 11.98
C ASN A 138 -12.21 -2.21 11.58
N PHE A 139 -11.02 -2.67 11.20
CA PHE A 139 -10.05 -1.79 10.56
C PHE A 139 -10.61 -1.30 9.23
N LYS A 140 -10.33 -0.03 8.90
CA LYS A 140 -10.71 0.56 7.61
C LYS A 140 -9.77 0.14 6.51
N GLY A 141 -8.52 -0.09 6.88
CA GLY A 141 -7.48 -0.49 5.94
C GLY A 141 -6.15 -0.79 6.61
N ILE A 142 -5.29 -1.38 5.82
CA ILE A 142 -3.92 -1.72 6.20
C ILE A 142 -2.93 -1.17 5.18
N ALA A 143 -1.72 -0.88 5.64
CA ALA A 143 -0.58 -0.56 4.80
C ALA A 143 0.60 -1.45 5.18
N ILE A 144 1.32 -1.97 4.19
CA ILE A 144 2.42 -2.92 4.39
C ILE A 144 3.60 -2.59 3.47
N ASP A 145 4.82 -2.88 3.92
CA ASP A 145 6.07 -2.63 3.17
C ASP A 145 6.50 -3.82 2.27
N THR A 146 5.56 -4.71 1.98
CA THR A 146 5.73 -5.83 1.04
C THR A 146 4.95 -5.59 -0.24
N CYS A 147 5.20 -6.41 -1.25
CA CYS A 147 4.49 -6.37 -2.53
C CYS A 147 3.11 -7.04 -2.48
N SER A 148 2.77 -7.71 -1.40
CA SER A 148 1.49 -8.38 -1.21
C SER A 148 1.24 -8.70 0.26
N VAL A 149 -0.04 -8.69 0.66
CA VAL A 149 -0.52 -9.22 1.93
C VAL A 149 -0.61 -10.75 1.91
N ASP A 150 -0.53 -11.36 0.74
CA ASP A 150 -0.52 -12.81 0.53
C ASP A 150 0.86 -13.33 0.20
N LYS A 151 1.05 -14.63 0.43
CA LYS A 151 2.16 -15.38 -0.12
C LYS A 151 2.07 -15.39 -1.65
N TYR A 152 3.21 -15.28 -2.34
CA TYR A 152 3.26 -15.34 -3.80
C TYR A 152 2.40 -16.49 -4.37
N GLY A 153 1.57 -16.18 -5.37
CA GLY A 153 0.64 -17.11 -6.00
C GLY A 153 -0.59 -17.47 -5.17
N LYS A 154 -0.89 -16.72 -4.11
CA LYS A 154 -2.11 -16.80 -3.31
C LYS A 154 -2.83 -15.45 -3.29
N ASP A 155 -4.12 -15.46 -2.97
CA ASP A 155 -5.00 -14.29 -2.95
C ASP A 155 -6.04 -14.34 -1.81
N THR A 156 -5.81 -15.21 -0.83
CA THR A 156 -6.78 -15.50 0.25
C THR A 156 -7.00 -14.29 1.15
N ASN A 157 -5.91 -13.64 1.57
CA ASN A 157 -6.00 -12.48 2.47
C ASN A 157 -6.57 -11.26 1.74
N HIS A 158 -6.17 -11.03 0.48
CA HIS A 158 -6.79 -9.99 -0.35
C HIS A 158 -8.31 -10.15 -0.40
N LYS A 159 -8.79 -11.33 -0.79
CA LYS A 159 -10.23 -11.59 -0.90
C LYS A 159 -10.94 -11.34 0.43
N LYS A 160 -10.46 -11.92 1.53
CA LYS A 160 -11.07 -11.74 2.86
C LYS A 160 -11.13 -10.26 3.26
N LEU A 161 -10.03 -9.51 3.12
CA LEU A 161 -9.97 -8.10 3.50
C LEU A 161 -10.90 -7.24 2.64
N LEU A 162 -10.83 -7.40 1.33
CA LEU A 162 -11.59 -6.59 0.38
C LEU A 162 -13.10 -6.88 0.42
N GLU A 163 -13.51 -8.14 0.65
CA GLU A 163 -14.92 -8.52 0.91
C GLU A 163 -15.47 -7.78 2.13
N ASN A 164 -14.64 -7.52 3.13
CA ASN A 164 -15.02 -6.81 4.35
C ASN A 164 -14.76 -5.29 4.26
N ASN A 165 -14.55 -4.75 3.05
CA ASN A 165 -14.27 -3.34 2.78
C ASN A 165 -13.05 -2.78 3.51
N VAL A 166 -12.06 -3.61 3.82
CA VAL A 166 -10.74 -3.21 4.31
C VAL A 166 -9.86 -2.97 3.09
N TRP A 167 -9.52 -1.70 2.82
CA TRP A 167 -8.59 -1.37 1.72
C TRP A 167 -7.16 -1.80 2.09
N ILE A 168 -6.35 -2.09 1.08
CA ILE A 168 -4.97 -2.53 1.24
C ILE A 168 -4.06 -1.51 0.55
N VAL A 169 -3.02 -1.06 1.24
CA VAL A 169 -1.92 -0.30 0.62
C VAL A 169 -0.66 -1.13 0.70
N GLU A 170 -0.06 -1.38 -0.44
CA GLU A 170 1.16 -2.17 -0.59
C GLU A 170 2.34 -1.30 -1.00
N ASN A 171 3.54 -1.86 -0.83
CA ASN A 171 4.77 -1.18 -1.20
C ASN A 171 4.96 0.19 -0.50
N ILE A 172 4.73 0.28 0.82
CA ILE A 172 5.16 1.47 1.55
C ILE A 172 6.68 1.43 1.79
N SER A 173 7.30 2.60 1.87
CA SER A 173 8.75 2.79 2.01
C SER A 173 9.08 3.74 3.17
N ASN A 174 10.38 3.96 3.43
CA ASN A 174 10.88 4.91 4.44
C ASN A 174 10.33 4.69 5.86
N CYS A 175 10.09 3.43 6.22
CA CYS A 175 9.48 3.06 7.50
C CYS A 175 10.50 2.83 8.64
N ASP A 176 11.80 2.84 8.36
CA ASP A 176 12.85 2.37 9.27
C ASP A 176 12.96 3.18 10.58
N ASN A 177 12.54 4.43 10.58
CA ASN A 177 12.73 5.38 11.69
C ASN A 177 11.40 5.89 12.28
N LEU A 178 10.30 5.18 12.08
CA LEU A 178 9.05 5.55 12.73
C LEU A 178 9.17 5.20 14.23
N ASN A 179 9.17 6.20 15.08
CA ASN A 179 9.18 5.98 16.53
C ASN A 179 7.76 5.68 17.03
N LYS A 180 7.62 5.29 18.30
CA LYS A 180 6.31 4.95 18.91
C LYS A 180 5.43 6.17 19.21
N THR A 181 5.61 7.28 18.50
CA THR A 181 4.75 8.46 18.63
C THR A 181 3.45 8.29 17.88
N SER A 182 2.44 9.08 18.20
CA SER A 182 1.19 9.12 17.47
C SER A 182 1.40 9.77 16.11
N TYR A 183 0.84 9.16 15.09
CA TYR A 183 0.86 9.68 13.73
C TYR A 183 -0.55 9.75 13.17
N SER A 184 -0.85 10.89 12.56
CA SER A 184 -1.96 10.98 11.61
C SER A 184 -1.48 10.46 10.26
N SER A 185 -2.18 9.47 9.70
CA SER A 185 -1.83 8.81 8.43
C SER A 185 -2.74 9.26 7.31
N PHE A 186 -2.16 9.34 6.11
CA PHE A 186 -2.82 9.79 4.88
C PHE A 186 -2.42 8.84 3.75
N PHE A 187 -3.40 8.14 3.20
CA PHE A 187 -3.25 7.22 2.08
C PHE A 187 -4.19 7.67 0.96
N ILE A 188 -3.74 8.64 0.16
CA ILE A 188 -4.63 9.37 -0.76
C ILE A 188 -4.48 8.83 -2.18
N PRO A 189 -5.46 8.03 -2.68
CA PRO A 189 -5.49 7.58 -4.06
C PRO A 189 -5.98 8.67 -5.00
N LEU A 190 -5.79 8.45 -6.30
CA LEU A 190 -6.49 9.20 -7.33
C LEU A 190 -8.00 8.93 -7.23
N ASN A 191 -8.83 9.91 -7.59
CA ASN A 191 -10.27 9.70 -7.72
C ASN A 191 -10.56 9.04 -9.07
N ILE A 192 -10.36 7.72 -9.15
CA ILE A 192 -10.41 6.94 -10.38
C ILE A 192 -11.43 5.80 -10.28
N GLU A 193 -12.14 5.54 -11.38
CA GLU A 193 -13.10 4.43 -11.47
C GLU A 193 -12.41 3.10 -11.80
N ALA A 194 -11.51 2.65 -10.92
CA ALA A 194 -10.74 1.44 -11.11
C ALA A 194 -10.61 0.65 -9.80
N GLU A 195 -10.04 -0.54 -9.90
CA GLU A 195 -9.83 -1.50 -8.82
C GLU A 195 -8.70 -1.08 -7.87
N ALA A 196 -7.76 -0.31 -8.36
CA ALA A 196 -6.61 0.16 -7.60
C ALA A 196 -6.21 1.58 -8.02
N SER A 197 -5.26 2.16 -7.29
CA SER A 197 -4.66 3.44 -7.63
C SER A 197 -3.30 3.61 -6.98
N PRO A 198 -2.29 4.14 -7.68
CA PRO A 198 -1.15 4.73 -7.01
C PRO A 198 -1.60 5.76 -5.96
N VAL A 199 -0.93 5.79 -4.82
CA VAL A 199 -1.25 6.70 -3.71
C VAL A 199 -0.08 7.58 -3.32
N ARG A 200 -0.35 8.80 -2.81
CA ARG A 200 0.62 9.48 -1.96
C ARG A 200 0.35 9.09 -0.52
N ALA A 201 1.19 8.20 -0.01
CA ALA A 201 1.14 7.71 1.37
C ALA A 201 2.11 8.51 2.23
N PHE A 202 1.64 9.09 3.34
CA PHE A 202 2.52 9.82 4.25
C PHE A 202 1.95 9.85 5.66
N LEU A 203 2.84 10.09 6.60
CA LEU A 203 2.52 10.31 8.00
C LEU A 203 2.80 11.76 8.39
N LYS A 204 1.97 12.28 9.28
CA LYS A 204 2.22 13.52 10.00
C LYS A 204 2.41 13.18 11.47
N LYS A 205 3.51 13.62 12.06
CA LYS A 205 3.75 13.49 13.50
C LYS A 205 2.81 14.43 14.25
N ASP A 206 2.08 13.89 15.22
CA ASP A 206 1.13 14.63 16.05
C ASP A 206 1.82 15.50 17.09
#